data_1e14a1042ce2e7d5df4394d559bc2389
#
_entry.id   1e14a1042ce2e7d5df4394d559bc2389
#
_cell.length_a   1.000
_cell.length_b   1.000
_cell.length_c   1.000
_cell.angle_alpha   90.00
_cell.angle_beta   90.00
_cell.angle_gamma   90.00
#
_symmetry.space_group_name_H-M   'P 1'
#
loop_
_entity.id
_entity.type
_entity.pdbx_description
1 polymer ?
#
loop_
_entity_poly.entity_id
_entity_poly.type
_entity_poly.pdbx_seq_one_letter_code
_entity_poly.pdbx_strand_id
1 'polypeptide(L)'
;MHKLLPMRVLIINTSERIGGAAIAASRLMESLKNNGIKAKMLVRDKQTDQISVVRLKSNWLQVWKFMWERIVIWSANRFRRYHLFDVDIANTGTDITSLPEFRQADVIHLHWVNQGMLSLKDIRRILTSGKPVVWTMHDMWPCTGICHYARECKNYQQECHDCPYIYKGGGRKDLSYRTFRKKQKLYSYAPIHFVTCSHWLKEQAQTSALFEGKSVTNIPNAINTNPVSYTHIRAHETLRHLVC
;
A
#
# COMPACT_ATOMS: atom_id res chain seq x y z
N MET A 1 -2.89 -24.70 -32.08
CA MET A 1 -3.35 -24.14 -30.79
C MET A 1 -2.15 -23.46 -30.09
N HIS A 2 -2.03 -22.13 -30.15
CA HIS A 2 -1.05 -21.42 -29.33
C HIS A 2 -1.46 -21.57 -27.86
N LYS A 3 -0.70 -22.33 -27.11
CA LYS A 3 -0.84 -22.44 -25.66
C LYS A 3 -0.46 -21.07 -25.09
N LEU A 4 -1.45 -20.23 -24.78
CA LEU A 4 -1.21 -18.95 -24.12
C LEU A 4 -0.46 -19.24 -22.82
N LEU A 5 0.73 -18.69 -22.68
CA LEU A 5 1.49 -18.82 -21.43
C LEU A 5 0.67 -18.17 -20.30
N PRO A 6 0.59 -18.80 -19.12
CA PRO A 6 -0.18 -18.24 -18.02
C PRO A 6 0.40 -16.89 -17.61
N MET A 7 -0.48 -15.89 -17.44
CA MET A 7 -0.14 -14.54 -16.98
C MET A 7 0.64 -14.61 -15.66
N ARG A 8 1.65 -13.77 -15.52
CA ARG A 8 2.50 -13.69 -14.34
C ARG A 8 2.24 -12.37 -13.61
N VAL A 9 1.77 -12.45 -12.38
CA VAL A 9 1.48 -11.28 -11.53
C VAL A 9 2.49 -11.23 -10.40
N LEU A 10 3.13 -10.07 -10.22
CA LEU A 10 3.95 -9.77 -9.05
C LEU A 10 3.19 -8.85 -8.11
N ILE A 11 2.76 -9.38 -6.97
CA ILE A 11 2.15 -8.63 -5.88
C ILE A 11 3.27 -8.05 -5.01
N ILE A 12 3.17 -6.77 -4.66
CA ILE A 12 4.16 -6.08 -3.83
C ILE A 12 3.48 -5.57 -2.57
N ASN A 13 3.96 -6.02 -1.42
CA ASN A 13 3.47 -5.59 -0.11
C ASN A 13 4.63 -5.52 0.90
N THR A 14 4.55 -4.69 1.91
CA THR A 14 5.65 -4.54 2.89
C THR A 14 5.83 -5.79 3.74
N SER A 15 4.74 -6.38 4.23
CA SER A 15 4.78 -7.61 5.06
C SER A 15 4.01 -8.76 4.41
N GLU A 16 4.39 -9.99 4.72
CA GLU A 16 3.68 -11.19 4.25
C GLU A 16 2.37 -11.42 5.01
N ARG A 17 2.36 -11.21 6.35
CA ARG A 17 1.24 -11.59 7.23
C ARG A 17 0.83 -10.53 8.24
N ILE A 18 1.62 -9.47 8.43
CA ILE A 18 1.32 -8.45 9.44
C ILE A 18 0.40 -7.40 8.84
N GLY A 19 -0.78 -7.25 9.44
CA GLY A 19 -1.79 -6.25 9.06
C GLY A 19 -2.77 -6.71 7.99
N GLY A 20 -3.90 -6.01 7.89
CA GLY A 20 -5.00 -6.36 6.98
C GLY A 20 -4.61 -6.38 5.50
N ALA A 21 -3.75 -5.44 5.07
CA ALA A 21 -3.25 -5.39 3.71
C ALA A 21 -2.44 -6.64 3.32
N ALA A 22 -1.61 -7.16 4.24
CA ALA A 22 -0.81 -8.36 4.03
C ALA A 22 -1.70 -9.60 3.87
N ILE A 23 -2.70 -9.75 4.73
CA ILE A 23 -3.67 -10.85 4.65
C ILE A 23 -4.47 -10.78 3.34
N ALA A 24 -4.91 -9.60 2.93
CA ALA A 24 -5.64 -9.40 1.68
C ALA A 24 -4.76 -9.73 0.45
N ALA A 25 -3.51 -9.27 0.43
CA ALA A 25 -2.55 -9.56 -0.62
C ALA A 25 -2.25 -11.07 -0.74
N SER A 26 -2.07 -11.75 0.40
CA SER A 26 -1.85 -13.19 0.46
C SER A 26 -3.04 -13.98 -0.08
N ARG A 27 -4.26 -13.64 0.35
CA ARG A 27 -5.50 -14.26 -0.15
C ARG A 27 -5.70 -14.03 -1.65
N LEU A 28 -5.39 -12.82 -2.13
CA LEU A 28 -5.44 -12.53 -3.57
C LEU A 28 -4.43 -13.40 -4.34
N MET A 29 -3.19 -13.54 -3.84
CA MET A 29 -2.19 -14.40 -4.46
C MET A 29 -2.69 -15.85 -4.58
N GLU A 30 -3.28 -16.38 -3.51
CA GLU A 30 -3.85 -17.73 -3.51
C GLU A 30 -5.02 -17.85 -4.51
N SER A 31 -5.93 -16.88 -4.52
CA SER A 31 -7.04 -16.85 -5.46
C SER A 31 -6.56 -16.82 -6.92
N LEU A 32 -5.59 -15.99 -7.25
CA LEU A 32 -5.00 -15.93 -8.59
C LEU A 32 -4.38 -17.28 -8.98
N LYS A 33 -3.63 -17.92 -8.09
CA LYS A 33 -3.03 -19.24 -8.33
C LYS A 33 -4.08 -20.32 -8.57
N ASN A 34 -5.13 -20.33 -7.77
CA ASN A 34 -6.24 -21.28 -7.91
C ASN A 34 -7.00 -21.12 -9.25
N ASN A 35 -6.91 -19.93 -9.84
CA ASN A 35 -7.48 -19.61 -11.17
C ASN A 35 -6.45 -19.69 -12.32
N GLY A 36 -5.34 -20.40 -12.13
CA GLY A 36 -4.37 -20.69 -13.20
C GLY A 36 -3.39 -19.54 -13.52
N ILE A 37 -3.38 -18.47 -12.73
CA ILE A 37 -2.46 -17.33 -12.88
C ILE A 37 -1.19 -17.59 -12.06
N LYS A 38 -0.01 -17.35 -12.64
CA LYS A 38 1.25 -17.46 -11.91
C LYS A 38 1.45 -16.20 -11.05
N ALA A 39 1.05 -16.26 -9.79
CA ALA A 39 1.23 -15.15 -8.84
C ALA A 39 2.41 -15.41 -7.90
N LYS A 40 3.25 -14.38 -7.69
CA LYS A 40 4.27 -14.30 -6.65
C LYS A 40 4.05 -13.05 -5.83
N MET A 41 4.46 -13.07 -4.56
CA MET A 41 4.42 -11.89 -3.70
C MET A 41 5.84 -11.51 -3.29
N LEU A 42 6.22 -10.25 -3.51
CA LEU A 42 7.48 -9.66 -3.06
C LEU A 42 7.24 -8.86 -1.78
N VAL A 43 7.93 -9.22 -0.72
CA VAL A 43 7.79 -8.59 0.60
C VAL A 43 9.13 -8.18 1.19
N ARG A 44 9.13 -7.20 2.08
CA ARG A 44 10.26 -6.92 2.96
C ARG A 44 10.29 -7.93 4.12
N ASP A 45 9.17 -8.09 4.79
CA ASP A 45 9.04 -8.90 6.02
C ASP A 45 8.38 -10.24 5.69
N LYS A 46 9.20 -11.22 5.27
CA LYS A 46 8.77 -12.59 5.01
C LYS A 46 8.74 -13.40 6.30
N GLN A 47 7.68 -14.18 6.52
CA GLN A 47 7.43 -14.93 7.75
C GLN A 47 7.21 -16.43 7.54
N THR A 48 7.06 -16.88 6.29
CA THR A 48 6.87 -18.30 5.96
C THR A 48 7.92 -18.78 4.95
N ASP A 49 8.05 -20.08 4.79
CA ASP A 49 8.93 -20.69 3.79
C ASP A 49 8.25 -20.87 2.42
N GLN A 50 7.08 -20.23 2.21
CA GLN A 50 6.34 -20.34 0.97
C GLN A 50 7.17 -19.86 -0.23
N ILE A 51 7.35 -20.73 -1.24
CA ILE A 51 8.18 -20.47 -2.44
C ILE A 51 7.63 -19.32 -3.28
N SER A 52 6.30 -19.14 -3.29
CA SER A 52 5.63 -18.05 -4.01
C SER A 52 5.80 -16.67 -3.35
N VAL A 53 6.34 -16.62 -2.14
CA VAL A 53 6.68 -15.38 -1.43
C VAL A 53 8.18 -15.17 -1.48
N VAL A 54 8.60 -14.06 -2.09
CA VAL A 54 10.00 -13.68 -2.25
C VAL A 54 10.32 -12.55 -1.27
N ARG A 55 11.40 -12.69 -0.54
CA ARG A 55 11.90 -11.66 0.37
C ARG A 55 12.85 -10.73 -0.36
N LEU A 56 12.69 -9.43 -0.18
CA LEU A 56 13.76 -8.48 -0.50
C LEU A 56 15.00 -8.85 0.33
N LYS A 57 16.18 -8.85 -0.31
CA LYS A 57 17.43 -9.09 0.42
C LYS A 57 17.47 -8.13 1.61
N SER A 58 17.27 -8.69 2.80
CA SER A 58 17.31 -7.93 4.05
C SER A 58 18.76 -7.62 4.35
N ASN A 59 19.07 -6.36 4.37
CA ASN A 59 20.31 -5.88 4.98
C ASN A 59 19.92 -4.73 5.93
N TRP A 60 20.83 -4.38 6.81
CA TRP A 60 20.69 -3.26 7.72
C TRP A 60 20.25 -1.95 7.02
N LEU A 61 20.49 -1.81 5.70
CA LEU A 61 20.02 -0.68 4.89
C LEU A 61 18.52 -0.52 4.88
N GLN A 62 17.71 -1.58 4.99
CA GLN A 62 16.25 -1.48 5.03
C GLN A 62 15.77 -0.90 6.36
N VAL A 63 16.43 -1.28 7.46
CA VAL A 63 16.19 -0.70 8.78
C VAL A 63 16.54 0.79 8.75
N TRP A 64 17.69 1.15 8.18
CA TRP A 64 18.10 2.54 8.00
C TRP A 64 17.12 3.36 7.13
N LYS A 65 16.60 2.79 6.07
CA LYS A 65 15.58 3.45 5.23
C LYS A 65 14.32 3.78 6.01
N PHE A 66 13.81 2.82 6.78
CA PHE A 66 12.68 3.03 7.67
C PHE A 66 12.98 4.11 8.73
N MET A 67 14.12 3.98 9.42
CA MET A 67 14.53 4.94 10.44
C MET A 67 14.72 6.35 9.87
N TRP A 68 15.32 6.47 8.68
CA TRP A 68 15.51 7.76 8.03
C TRP A 68 14.19 8.47 7.75
N GLU A 69 13.19 7.76 7.25
CA GLU A 69 11.86 8.32 7.04
C GLU A 69 11.27 8.85 8.37
N ARG A 70 11.38 8.07 9.46
CA ARG A 70 10.93 8.48 10.79
C ARG A 70 11.69 9.70 11.30
N ILE A 71 13.02 9.77 11.10
CA ILE A 71 13.84 10.92 11.47
C ILE A 71 13.38 12.18 10.72
N VAL A 72 13.11 12.10 9.43
CA VAL A 72 12.62 13.24 8.65
C VAL A 72 11.27 13.74 9.17
N ILE A 73 10.33 12.83 9.45
CA ILE A 73 9.02 13.19 10.01
C ILE A 73 9.19 13.78 11.41
N TRP A 74 10.04 13.19 12.24
CA TRP A 74 10.34 13.67 13.59
C TRP A 74 10.96 15.07 13.60
N SER A 75 11.89 15.35 12.70
CA SER A 75 12.47 16.69 12.52
C SER A 75 11.44 17.73 12.07
N ALA A 76 10.54 17.36 11.15
CA ALA A 76 9.44 18.23 10.73
C ALA A 76 8.43 18.50 11.86
N ASN A 77 8.30 17.57 12.79
CA ASN A 77 7.52 17.70 14.02
C ASN A 77 8.28 18.43 15.16
N ARG A 78 9.35 19.17 14.86
CA ARG A 78 10.20 19.87 15.84
C ARG A 78 10.71 18.94 16.93
N PHE A 79 11.18 17.75 16.53
CA PHE A 79 11.72 16.69 17.39
C PHE A 79 10.71 16.13 18.41
N ARG A 80 9.41 16.13 18.07
CA ARG A 80 8.35 15.51 18.86
C ARG A 80 7.84 14.24 18.22
N ARG A 81 7.38 13.28 19.03
CA ARG A 81 6.78 12.00 18.54
C ARG A 81 5.31 12.15 18.09
N TYR A 82 4.95 13.36 17.63
CA TYR A 82 3.58 13.68 17.22
C TYR A 82 3.24 12.95 15.92
N HIS A 83 2.23 12.08 15.94
CA HIS A 83 1.75 11.30 14.78
C HIS A 83 2.85 10.63 13.94
N LEU A 84 3.96 10.22 14.60
CA LEU A 84 5.16 9.74 13.92
C LEU A 84 4.91 8.49 13.04
N PHE A 85 3.91 7.67 13.38
CA PHE A 85 3.55 6.44 12.69
C PHE A 85 2.21 6.50 11.94
N ASP A 86 1.49 7.63 12.03
CA ASP A 86 0.21 7.83 11.35
C ASP A 86 0.38 8.38 9.93
N VAL A 87 1.63 8.68 9.55
CA VAL A 87 1.98 9.30 8.27
C VAL A 87 3.21 8.64 7.65
N ASP A 88 3.25 8.61 6.32
CA ASP A 88 4.40 8.18 5.52
C ASP A 88 4.66 9.15 4.37
N ILE A 89 5.92 9.45 4.13
CA ILE A 89 6.35 10.37 3.06
C ILE A 89 7.01 9.66 1.88
N ALA A 90 7.29 8.37 2.03
CA ALA A 90 7.92 7.49 1.04
C ALA A 90 9.16 8.13 0.38
N ASN A 91 10.02 8.73 1.22
CA ASN A 91 11.26 9.37 0.77
C ASN A 91 12.42 8.38 0.60
N THR A 92 12.27 7.17 1.13
CA THR A 92 13.22 6.07 1.05
C THR A 92 12.54 4.78 0.62
N GLY A 93 13.26 3.90 -0.05
CA GLY A 93 12.73 2.63 -0.54
C GLY A 93 13.81 1.79 -1.22
N THR A 94 13.38 0.70 -1.85
CA THR A 94 14.26 -0.23 -2.56
C THR A 94 13.83 -0.33 -4.02
N ASP A 95 14.77 -0.11 -4.94
CA ASP A 95 14.54 -0.36 -6.36
C ASP A 95 14.42 -1.87 -6.61
N ILE A 96 13.24 -2.27 -7.05
CA ILE A 96 12.91 -3.67 -7.33
C ILE A 96 12.93 -4.01 -8.82
N THR A 97 13.14 -3.01 -9.70
CA THR A 97 13.02 -3.18 -11.16
C THR A 97 14.11 -4.08 -11.75
N SER A 98 15.22 -4.23 -11.04
CA SER A 98 16.31 -5.14 -11.43
C SER A 98 16.09 -6.60 -11.03
N LEU A 99 15.11 -6.89 -10.15
CA LEU A 99 14.86 -8.24 -9.64
C LEU A 99 14.30 -9.16 -10.75
N PRO A 100 14.70 -10.44 -10.77
CA PRO A 100 14.17 -11.41 -11.72
C PRO A 100 12.65 -11.51 -11.70
N GLU A 101 12.04 -11.48 -10.51
CA GLU A 101 10.59 -11.54 -10.32
C GLU A 101 9.89 -10.36 -10.97
N PHE A 102 10.45 -9.15 -10.86
CA PHE A 102 9.92 -7.96 -11.50
C PHE A 102 10.03 -8.06 -13.03
N ARG A 103 11.21 -8.46 -13.54
CA ARG A 103 11.43 -8.59 -14.98
C ARG A 103 10.53 -9.61 -15.63
N GLN A 104 10.28 -10.74 -14.96
CA GLN A 104 9.43 -11.82 -15.44
C GLN A 104 7.92 -11.53 -15.32
N ALA A 105 7.51 -10.60 -14.49
CA ALA A 105 6.10 -10.29 -14.31
C ALA A 105 5.50 -9.60 -15.54
N ASP A 106 4.26 -9.96 -15.87
CA ASP A 106 3.47 -9.34 -16.92
C ASP A 106 2.63 -8.18 -16.35
N VAL A 107 2.25 -8.26 -15.06
CA VAL A 107 1.50 -7.23 -14.32
C VAL A 107 2.15 -7.01 -12.95
N ILE A 108 2.25 -5.76 -12.54
CA ILE A 108 2.68 -5.36 -11.18
C ILE A 108 1.46 -4.95 -10.37
N HIS A 109 1.27 -5.57 -9.21
CA HIS A 109 0.15 -5.28 -8.33
C HIS A 109 0.65 -4.75 -6.98
N LEU A 110 0.51 -3.44 -6.78
CA LEU A 110 0.89 -2.78 -5.53
C LEU A 110 -0.23 -2.92 -4.50
N HIS A 111 0.14 -3.20 -3.26
CA HIS A 111 -0.73 -3.14 -2.09
C HIS A 111 -0.22 -2.08 -1.12
N TRP A 112 0.15 -2.44 0.09
CA TRP A 112 0.71 -1.51 1.07
C TRP A 112 2.24 -1.51 0.98
N VAL A 113 2.82 -0.43 0.47
CA VAL A 113 4.24 -0.35 0.08
C VAL A 113 5.04 0.67 0.87
N ASN A 114 4.51 1.09 1.99
CA ASN A 114 5.05 2.13 2.88
C ASN A 114 6.18 1.63 3.79
N GLN A 115 6.61 2.48 4.73
CA GLN A 115 7.62 2.20 5.75
C GLN A 115 8.97 1.73 5.16
N GLY A 116 9.46 2.43 4.13
CA GLY A 116 10.76 2.15 3.53
C GLY A 116 10.78 0.97 2.54
N MET A 117 9.63 0.37 2.22
CA MET A 117 9.55 -0.66 1.17
C MET A 117 9.81 -0.05 -0.21
N LEU A 118 8.99 0.91 -0.64
CA LEU A 118 9.15 1.67 -1.87
C LEU A 118 9.13 3.17 -1.59
N SER A 119 10.06 3.89 -2.19
CA SER A 119 9.99 5.36 -2.27
C SER A 119 9.13 5.80 -3.45
N LEU A 120 8.70 7.08 -3.46
CA LEU A 120 8.03 7.66 -4.63
C LEU A 120 8.92 7.59 -5.90
N LYS A 121 10.24 7.62 -5.73
CA LYS A 121 11.19 7.42 -6.82
C LYS A 121 11.16 5.99 -7.36
N ASP A 122 11.04 4.99 -6.49
CA ASP A 122 10.98 3.59 -6.89
C ASP A 122 9.63 3.28 -7.55
N ILE A 123 8.52 3.82 -7.03
CA ILE A 123 7.21 3.74 -7.68
C ILE A 123 7.26 4.37 -9.08
N ARG A 124 7.93 5.52 -9.24
CA ARG A 124 8.13 6.11 -10.57
C ARG A 124 8.85 5.15 -11.52
N ARG A 125 9.91 4.46 -11.08
CA ARG A 125 10.62 3.48 -11.90
C ARG A 125 9.72 2.32 -12.33
N ILE A 126 8.86 1.86 -11.41
CA ILE A 126 7.85 0.84 -11.73
C ILE A 126 6.89 1.36 -12.81
N LEU A 127 6.35 2.56 -12.66
CA LEU A 127 5.42 3.16 -13.61
C LEU A 127 6.05 3.40 -14.99
N THR A 128 7.33 3.76 -15.03
CA THR A 128 8.05 3.99 -16.29
C THR A 128 8.67 2.72 -16.90
N SER A 129 8.44 1.55 -16.31
CA SER A 129 8.94 0.27 -16.84
C SER A 129 8.16 -0.27 -18.05
N GLY A 130 7.03 0.34 -18.39
CA GLY A 130 6.11 -0.13 -19.45
C GLY A 130 5.20 -1.28 -19.03
N LYS A 131 5.27 -1.76 -17.77
CA LYS A 131 4.39 -2.83 -17.28
C LYS A 131 3.07 -2.24 -16.76
N PRO A 132 1.93 -2.91 -17.00
CA PRO A 132 0.66 -2.55 -16.38
C PRO A 132 0.76 -2.56 -14.85
N VAL A 133 0.23 -1.51 -14.20
CA VAL A 133 0.25 -1.37 -12.75
C VAL A 133 -1.17 -1.28 -12.21
N VAL A 134 -1.50 -2.19 -11.30
CA VAL A 134 -2.70 -2.16 -10.46
C VAL A 134 -2.27 -1.76 -9.05
N TRP A 135 -3.04 -0.91 -8.37
CA TRP A 135 -2.76 -0.53 -6.99
C TRP A 135 -4.01 -0.71 -6.13
N THR A 136 -4.03 -1.76 -5.30
CA THR A 136 -5.08 -1.95 -4.30
C THR A 136 -4.79 -1.12 -3.06
N MET A 137 -5.68 -0.19 -2.79
CA MET A 137 -5.65 0.70 -1.64
C MET A 137 -6.29 0.02 -0.44
N HIS A 138 -5.57 0.00 0.68
CA HIS A 138 -6.06 -0.50 1.98
C HIS A 138 -6.30 0.64 2.98
N ASP A 139 -5.85 1.83 2.63
CA ASP A 139 -6.00 3.08 3.37
C ASP A 139 -6.02 4.27 2.40
N MET A 140 -6.09 5.48 2.93
CA MET A 140 -6.15 6.70 2.13
C MET A 140 -4.79 7.21 1.67
N TRP A 141 -3.66 6.58 2.05
CA TRP A 141 -2.33 7.12 1.73
C TRP A 141 -2.12 7.39 0.23
N PRO A 142 -2.52 6.53 -0.71
CA PRO A 142 -2.37 6.83 -2.13
C PRO A 142 -3.09 8.11 -2.58
N CYS A 143 -4.24 8.44 -1.98
CA CYS A 143 -5.06 9.59 -2.35
C CYS A 143 -4.90 10.82 -1.44
N THR A 144 -3.99 10.78 -0.44
CA THR A 144 -3.66 11.92 0.44
C THR A 144 -2.21 12.37 0.24
N GLY A 145 -1.78 13.43 0.95
CA GLY A 145 -0.38 13.83 0.99
C GLY A 145 0.49 12.79 1.70
N ILE A 146 0.24 12.59 3.01
CA ILE A 146 1.07 11.75 3.87
C ILE A 146 0.29 10.82 4.80
N CYS A 147 -0.98 11.12 5.10
CA CYS A 147 -1.76 10.40 6.12
C CYS A 147 -2.41 9.13 5.56
N HIS A 148 -2.52 8.09 6.40
CA HIS A 148 -3.22 6.85 6.09
C HIS A 148 -4.74 6.98 6.27
N TYR A 149 -5.17 7.95 7.06
CA TYR A 149 -6.59 8.25 7.28
C TYR A 149 -6.78 9.76 7.51
N ALA A 150 -7.58 10.41 6.68
CA ALA A 150 -7.69 11.87 6.71
C ALA A 150 -8.57 12.41 7.85
N ARG A 151 -9.42 11.58 8.48
CA ARG A 151 -10.41 11.98 9.48
C ARG A 151 -11.23 13.17 8.98
N GLU A 152 -11.29 14.27 9.76
CA GLU A 152 -12.03 15.49 9.42
C GLU A 152 -11.33 16.37 8.36
N CYS A 153 -10.06 16.08 8.03
CA CYS A 153 -9.30 16.89 7.08
C CYS A 153 -9.77 16.65 5.65
N LYS A 154 -10.14 17.71 4.94
CA LYS A 154 -10.58 17.69 3.54
C LYS A 154 -9.55 18.26 2.55
N ASN A 155 -8.36 18.66 3.02
CA ASN A 155 -7.37 19.32 2.15
C ASN A 155 -6.94 18.43 0.96
N TYR A 156 -6.95 17.09 1.09
CA TYR A 156 -6.61 16.18 0.00
C TYR A 156 -7.55 16.29 -1.21
N GLN A 157 -8.73 16.88 -1.03
CA GLN A 157 -9.69 17.12 -2.12
C GLN A 157 -9.24 18.25 -3.07
N GLN A 158 -8.33 19.10 -2.63
CA GLN A 158 -7.74 20.18 -3.42
C GLN A 158 -6.22 20.09 -3.41
N GLU A 159 -5.59 20.44 -2.30
CA GLU A 159 -4.15 20.39 -2.11
C GLU A 159 -3.83 20.22 -0.62
N CYS A 160 -3.02 19.22 -0.27
CA CYS A 160 -2.60 19.03 1.12
C CYS A 160 -1.63 20.13 1.55
N HIS A 161 -1.93 20.79 2.65
CA HIS A 161 -1.09 21.77 3.38
C HIS A 161 -1.64 21.95 4.79
N ASP A 162 -0.96 22.70 5.66
CA ASP A 162 -1.39 22.96 7.03
C ASP A 162 -1.91 21.69 7.74
N CYS A 163 -1.08 20.63 7.66
CA CYS A 163 -1.50 19.26 7.96
C CYS A 163 -1.68 19.05 9.47
N PRO A 164 -2.87 18.58 9.92
CA PRO A 164 -3.12 18.33 11.34
C PRO A 164 -2.25 17.22 11.94
N TYR A 165 -1.65 16.38 11.10
CA TYR A 165 -0.71 15.32 11.50
C TYR A 165 0.73 15.82 11.66
N ILE A 166 0.99 17.11 11.40
CA ILE A 166 2.26 17.77 11.66
C ILE A 166 2.11 18.69 12.88
N TYR A 167 3.09 18.69 13.76
CA TYR A 167 3.04 19.45 15.01
C TYR A 167 2.73 20.93 14.77
N LYS A 168 1.78 21.47 15.54
CA LYS A 168 1.22 22.83 15.39
C LYS A 168 0.53 23.09 14.04
N GLY A 169 -0.02 22.05 13.41
CA GLY A 169 -0.78 22.18 12.16
C GLY A 169 0.09 22.35 10.92
N GLY A 170 1.38 22.05 11.00
CA GLY A 170 2.27 22.14 9.82
C GLY A 170 2.46 23.56 9.31
N GLY A 171 2.21 23.75 8.02
CA GLY A 171 2.30 25.04 7.31
C GLY A 171 2.05 24.84 5.82
N ARG A 172 1.89 25.93 5.09
CA ARG A 172 1.48 25.92 3.67
C ARG A 172 2.43 25.11 2.74
N LYS A 173 3.70 24.95 3.09
CA LYS A 173 4.69 24.17 2.34
C LYS A 173 5.32 23.04 3.17
N ASP A 174 4.52 22.45 4.02
CA ASP A 174 4.94 21.36 4.91
C ASP A 174 5.20 20.02 4.16
N LEU A 175 5.47 18.94 4.90
CA LEU A 175 5.71 17.62 4.30
C LEU A 175 4.51 17.10 3.54
N SER A 176 3.28 17.41 3.98
CA SER A 176 2.07 16.94 3.29
C SER A 176 1.94 17.59 1.92
N TYR A 177 2.17 18.90 1.83
CA TYR A 177 2.20 19.64 0.56
C TYR A 177 3.25 19.08 -0.40
N ARG A 178 4.48 18.95 0.09
CA ARG A 178 5.60 18.48 -0.75
C ARG A 178 5.38 17.07 -1.27
N THR A 179 4.83 16.19 -0.45
CA THR A 179 4.55 14.80 -0.84
C THR A 179 3.35 14.72 -1.78
N PHE A 180 2.30 15.52 -1.53
CA PHE A 180 1.14 15.63 -2.41
C PHE A 180 1.55 16.04 -3.82
N ARG A 181 2.35 17.11 -3.96
CA ARG A 181 2.86 17.59 -5.28
C ARG A 181 3.72 16.55 -5.97
N LYS A 182 4.54 15.79 -5.21
CA LYS A 182 5.32 14.69 -5.78
C LYS A 182 4.41 13.55 -6.27
N LYS A 183 3.35 13.20 -5.54
CA LYS A 183 2.37 12.18 -5.97
C LYS A 183 1.58 12.66 -7.19
N GLN A 184 1.16 13.90 -7.23
CA GLN A 184 0.48 14.50 -8.39
C GLN A 184 1.34 14.34 -9.65
N LYS A 185 2.61 14.70 -9.59
CA LYS A 185 3.56 14.47 -10.67
C LYS A 185 3.81 12.98 -10.94
N LEU A 186 3.86 12.14 -9.90
CA LEU A 186 4.06 10.70 -10.03
C LEU A 186 2.93 10.05 -10.83
N TYR A 187 1.70 10.39 -10.54
CA TYR A 187 0.52 9.79 -11.18
C TYR A 187 0.26 10.29 -12.62
N SER A 188 1.02 11.26 -13.09
CA SER A 188 0.99 11.69 -14.51
C SER A 188 1.94 10.90 -15.42
N TYR A 189 2.87 10.08 -14.88
CA TYR A 189 3.84 9.35 -15.71
C TYR A 189 3.26 8.18 -16.49
N ALA A 190 2.29 7.48 -15.92
CA ALA A 190 1.66 6.33 -16.56
C ALA A 190 0.26 6.09 -15.95
N PRO A 191 -0.64 5.44 -16.70
CA PRO A 191 -1.92 5.02 -16.15
C PRO A 191 -1.72 4.00 -15.02
N ILE A 192 -2.39 4.21 -13.90
CA ILE A 192 -2.46 3.29 -12.77
C ILE A 192 -3.93 2.92 -12.64
N HIS A 193 -4.22 1.63 -12.53
CA HIS A 193 -5.55 1.17 -12.19
C HIS A 193 -5.66 1.06 -10.66
N PHE A 194 -6.36 2.01 -10.04
CA PHE A 194 -6.59 1.98 -8.60
C PHE A 194 -7.78 1.10 -8.25
N VAL A 195 -7.58 0.25 -7.24
CA VAL A 195 -8.61 -0.62 -6.68
C VAL A 195 -8.79 -0.25 -5.20
N THR A 196 -10.03 -0.19 -4.74
CA THR A 196 -10.36 0.04 -3.32
C THR A 196 -11.06 -1.18 -2.74
N CYS A 197 -10.76 -1.51 -1.48
CA CYS A 197 -11.34 -2.66 -0.80
C CYS A 197 -12.75 -2.40 -0.23
N SER A 198 -13.26 -1.16 -0.30
CA SER A 198 -14.60 -0.78 0.16
C SER A 198 -15.18 0.37 -0.65
N HIS A 199 -16.50 0.48 -0.68
CA HIS A 199 -17.19 1.61 -1.32
C HIS A 199 -16.81 2.94 -0.66
N TRP A 200 -16.75 2.99 0.67
CA TRP A 200 -16.31 4.18 1.39
C TRP A 200 -14.94 4.68 0.91
N LEU A 201 -13.96 3.79 0.80
CA LEU A 201 -12.61 4.19 0.35
C LEU A 201 -12.62 4.66 -1.11
N LYS A 202 -13.48 4.06 -1.97
CA LYS A 202 -13.68 4.53 -3.34
C LYS A 202 -14.22 5.95 -3.37
N GLU A 203 -15.24 6.26 -2.59
CA GLU A 203 -15.82 7.60 -2.48
C GLU A 203 -14.77 8.61 -2.02
N GLN A 204 -14.01 8.28 -0.96
CA GLN A 204 -12.92 9.15 -0.50
C GLN A 204 -11.85 9.36 -1.58
N ALA A 205 -11.44 8.31 -2.27
CA ALA A 205 -10.45 8.40 -3.34
C ALA A 205 -10.92 9.28 -4.51
N GLN A 206 -12.18 9.15 -4.91
CA GLN A 206 -12.78 9.91 -6.01
C GLN A 206 -12.90 11.41 -5.71
N THR A 207 -12.96 11.82 -4.45
CA THR A 207 -12.93 13.24 -4.07
C THR A 207 -11.53 13.83 -4.06
N SER A 208 -10.47 13.01 -4.12
CA SER A 208 -9.09 13.49 -4.07
C SER A 208 -8.65 14.13 -5.38
N ALA A 209 -8.05 15.31 -5.32
CA ALA A 209 -7.45 15.97 -6.48
C ALA A 209 -6.27 15.18 -7.08
N LEU A 210 -5.65 14.25 -6.34
CA LEU A 210 -4.64 13.33 -6.90
C LEU A 210 -5.25 12.32 -7.87
N PHE A 211 -6.55 12.06 -7.76
CA PHE A 211 -7.25 11.03 -8.51
C PHE A 211 -8.17 11.59 -9.59
N GLU A 212 -8.13 12.89 -9.81
CA GLU A 212 -8.84 13.52 -10.90
C GLU A 212 -8.49 12.84 -12.24
N GLY A 213 -9.51 12.39 -12.97
CA GLY A 213 -9.36 11.64 -14.23
C GLY A 213 -8.75 10.24 -14.11
N LYS A 214 -8.60 9.68 -12.88
CA LYS A 214 -8.07 8.33 -12.68
C LYS A 214 -9.19 7.30 -12.56
N SER A 215 -8.92 6.09 -13.07
CA SER A 215 -9.83 4.96 -12.90
C SER A 215 -9.71 4.40 -11.48
N VAL A 216 -10.85 4.33 -10.76
CA VAL A 216 -10.95 3.75 -9.42
C VAL A 216 -12.08 2.73 -9.41
N THR A 217 -11.74 1.46 -9.21
CA THR A 217 -12.69 0.36 -9.14
C THR A 217 -12.80 -0.14 -7.70
N ASN A 218 -14.01 -0.42 -7.22
CA ASN A 218 -14.19 -1.11 -5.94
C ASN A 218 -14.21 -2.62 -6.16
N ILE A 219 -13.26 -3.33 -5.54
CA ILE A 219 -13.20 -4.79 -5.51
C ILE A 219 -12.94 -5.18 -4.04
N PRO A 220 -13.92 -5.77 -3.35
CA PRO A 220 -13.73 -6.24 -1.98
C PRO A 220 -12.56 -7.23 -1.86
N ASN A 221 -11.92 -7.24 -0.68
CA ASN A 221 -10.85 -8.19 -0.42
C ASN A 221 -11.34 -9.64 -0.53
N ALA A 222 -10.49 -10.50 -1.12
CA ALA A 222 -10.78 -11.93 -1.16
C ALA A 222 -10.93 -12.51 0.24
N ILE A 223 -11.96 -13.33 0.44
CA ILE A 223 -12.23 -14.06 1.67
C ILE A 223 -12.08 -15.56 1.43
N ASN A 224 -11.68 -16.28 2.44
CA ASN A 224 -11.71 -17.75 2.40
C ASN A 224 -13.15 -18.20 2.64
N THR A 225 -13.76 -18.87 1.66
CA THR A 225 -15.12 -19.39 1.73
C THR A 225 -15.17 -20.82 2.25
N ASN A 226 -14.05 -21.46 2.56
CA ASN A 226 -14.06 -22.73 3.24
C ASN A 226 -14.77 -22.58 4.59
N PRO A 227 -15.71 -23.47 4.96
CA PRO A 227 -16.49 -23.31 6.18
C PRO A 227 -15.55 -23.26 7.38
N VAL A 228 -15.49 -22.11 8.02
CA VAL A 228 -14.91 -22.01 9.36
C VAL A 228 -15.79 -22.84 10.25
N SER A 229 -15.23 -23.85 10.91
CA SER A 229 -15.96 -24.66 11.87
C SER A 229 -16.63 -23.73 12.90
N TYR A 230 -17.95 -23.77 12.97
CA TYR A 230 -18.77 -22.90 13.84
C TYR A 230 -18.46 -23.04 15.34
N THR A 231 -17.67 -24.03 15.73
CA THR A 231 -17.26 -24.27 17.13
C THR A 231 -16.43 -23.13 17.73
N HIS A 232 -15.67 -22.38 16.93
CA HIS A 232 -14.89 -21.24 17.45
C HIS A 232 -15.67 -19.92 17.53
N ILE A 233 -16.75 -19.75 16.76
CA ILE A 233 -17.54 -18.50 16.77
C ILE A 233 -18.41 -18.45 18.04
N ARG A 234 -18.99 -19.56 18.48
CA ARG A 234 -19.80 -19.62 19.71
C ARG A 234 -19.01 -19.31 21.00
N ALA A 235 -17.71 -19.62 21.03
CA ALA A 235 -16.89 -19.33 22.22
C ALA A 235 -16.62 -17.83 22.43
N HIS A 236 -16.65 -17.02 21.36
CA HIS A 236 -16.46 -15.55 21.46
C HIS A 236 -17.77 -14.80 21.70
N GLU A 237 -18.91 -15.30 21.25
CA GLU A 237 -20.20 -14.64 21.48
C GLU A 237 -20.73 -14.85 22.91
N THR A 238 -20.44 -16.00 23.53
CA THR A 238 -20.85 -16.27 24.92
C THR A 238 -20.12 -15.43 25.97
N LEU A 239 -18.92 -14.91 25.66
CA LEU A 239 -18.17 -14.01 26.56
C LEU A 239 -18.68 -12.54 26.50
N ARG A 240 -19.38 -12.12 25.46
CA ARG A 240 -19.95 -10.76 25.35
C ARG A 240 -21.29 -10.57 26.08
N HIS A 241 -21.99 -11.66 26.40
CA HIS A 241 -23.27 -11.60 27.10
C HIS A 241 -23.17 -11.81 28.62
N LEU A 242 -21.97 -11.96 29.17
CA LEU A 242 -21.74 -12.17 30.61
C LEU A 242 -21.17 -10.94 31.34
N VAL A 243 -21.19 -9.77 30.71
CA VAL A 243 -20.85 -8.50 31.35
C VAL A 243 -22.10 -7.59 31.25
N CYS A 244 -23.00 -7.74 32.18
CA CYS A 244 -23.96 -6.76 32.61
C CYS A 244 -23.55 -6.29 34.01
#